data_035009434dd14a5b3cc4332d39effdd9
#
_entry.id   035009434dd14a5b3cc4332d39effdd9
#
_cell.length_a   1.000
_cell.length_b   1.000
_cell.length_c   1.000
_cell.angle_alpha   90.00
_cell.angle_beta   90.00
_cell.angle_gamma   90.00
#
_symmetry.space_group_name_H-M   'P 1'
#
loop_
_entity.id
_entity.type
_entity.pdbx_description
1 polymer ?
#
loop_
_entity_poly.entity_id
_entity_poly.type
_entity_poly.pdbx_seq_one_letter_code
_entity_poly.pdbx_strand_id
1 'polypeptide(L)'
;MLVNLKEILSIAESEKTAIGMFNATGFDSLRAVIEAAEELNRPVILAHAEVHNVYNDVSYVGPAMIAAAKNAKVPVCVHLDHGVSEEMIYRALRIGFTSVMMDASALPYEKNLALTKQITDAAHAMGVSVEAELGRLVTGESGEREEGVTRAEDYYTRPDEAKEFVAATGVDALAIAFGTSHGFYKAEPKLDFDVVKRVKAATGVPLVMHGGSGVSIEGYREAIAGGIRKINYYSYMSKAGYEAAAKTLAEGKSSYLHDVEYAAYLAMKEDVKRAISVFSNLA
;
A
#
# COMPACT_ATOMS: atom_id res chain seq x y z
N MET A 1 -8.63 -1.44 -16.33
CA MET A 1 -7.77 -2.52 -16.87
C MET A 1 -7.08 -3.23 -15.71
N LEU A 2 -7.51 -4.43 -15.39
CA LEU A 2 -6.90 -5.22 -14.30
C LEU A 2 -5.51 -5.72 -14.71
N VAL A 3 -4.49 -5.41 -13.91
CA VAL A 3 -3.07 -5.79 -14.09
C VAL A 3 -2.47 -6.32 -12.78
N ASN A 4 -1.33 -7.01 -12.81
CA ASN A 4 -0.63 -7.42 -11.60
C ASN A 4 0.37 -6.36 -11.11
N LEU A 5 0.99 -6.59 -9.94
CA LEU A 5 1.91 -5.63 -9.32
C LEU A 5 3.16 -5.41 -10.17
N LYS A 6 3.72 -6.47 -10.73
CA LYS A 6 4.91 -6.38 -11.59
C LYS A 6 4.65 -5.51 -12.82
N GLU A 7 3.50 -5.70 -13.48
CA GLU A 7 3.10 -4.91 -14.64
C GLU A 7 2.93 -3.44 -14.29
N ILE A 8 2.20 -3.12 -13.21
CA ILE A 8 1.93 -1.73 -12.85
C ILE A 8 3.19 -1.01 -12.35
N LEU A 9 4.08 -1.70 -11.63
CA LEU A 9 5.33 -1.11 -11.16
C LEU A 9 6.36 -0.93 -12.29
N SER A 10 6.26 -1.68 -13.40
CA SER A 10 7.08 -1.42 -14.59
C SER A 10 6.76 -0.04 -15.20
N ILE A 11 5.53 0.44 -15.10
CA ILE A 11 5.14 1.80 -15.50
C ILE A 11 5.88 2.82 -14.62
N ALA A 12 5.81 2.64 -13.30
CA ALA A 12 6.50 3.52 -12.35
C ALA A 12 8.03 3.57 -12.57
N GLU A 13 8.65 2.42 -12.87
CA GLU A 13 10.09 2.36 -13.17
C GLU A 13 10.43 3.14 -14.46
N SER A 14 9.64 2.98 -15.51
CA SER A 14 9.88 3.66 -16.79
C SER A 14 9.68 5.17 -16.69
N GLU A 15 8.69 5.61 -15.94
CA GLU A 15 8.36 7.04 -15.75
C GLU A 15 9.16 7.69 -14.61
N LYS A 16 9.89 6.92 -13.81
CA LYS A 16 10.58 7.37 -12.58
C LYS A 16 9.61 8.04 -11.59
N THR A 17 8.45 7.43 -11.41
CA THR A 17 7.37 7.84 -10.52
C THR A 17 7.11 6.77 -9.47
N ALA A 18 6.08 6.94 -8.63
CA ALA A 18 5.54 5.88 -7.80
C ALA A 18 4.04 5.73 -8.04
N ILE A 19 3.53 4.51 -7.85
CA ILE A 19 2.10 4.22 -7.86
C ILE A 19 1.57 4.30 -6.44
N GLY A 20 0.52 5.09 -6.24
CA GLY A 20 -0.21 5.12 -4.97
C GLY A 20 -0.99 3.82 -4.74
N MET A 21 -0.84 3.25 -3.55
CA MET A 21 -1.66 2.15 -3.07
C MET A 21 -2.60 2.68 -1.99
N PHE A 22 -3.90 2.41 -2.14
CA PHE A 22 -4.95 2.89 -1.27
C PHE A 22 -5.82 1.73 -0.78
N ASN A 23 -5.96 1.59 0.54
CA ASN A 23 -6.83 0.58 1.13
C ASN A 23 -8.31 0.97 0.99
N ALA A 24 -9.10 0.11 0.36
CA ALA A 24 -10.55 0.24 0.27
C ALA A 24 -11.22 -0.57 1.38
N THR A 25 -11.79 0.13 2.35
CA THR A 25 -12.54 -0.47 3.46
C THR A 25 -14.03 -0.62 3.17
N GLY A 26 -14.49 -0.13 2.02
CA GLY A 26 -15.89 -0.19 1.57
C GLY A 26 -16.06 0.38 0.17
N PHE A 27 -17.33 0.45 -0.29
CA PHE A 27 -17.65 0.90 -1.65
C PHE A 27 -17.28 2.36 -1.91
N ASP A 28 -17.42 3.25 -0.94
CA ASP A 28 -17.11 4.68 -1.11
C ASP A 28 -15.61 4.92 -1.26
N SER A 29 -14.78 4.27 -0.46
CA SER A 29 -13.33 4.34 -0.60
C SER A 29 -12.85 3.69 -1.90
N LEU A 30 -13.43 2.54 -2.29
CA LEU A 30 -13.17 1.90 -3.58
C LEU A 30 -13.47 2.85 -4.74
N ARG A 31 -14.67 3.43 -4.74
CA ARG A 31 -15.12 4.38 -5.76
C ARG A 31 -14.23 5.62 -5.81
N ALA A 32 -13.89 6.19 -4.65
CA ALA A 32 -13.02 7.35 -4.55
C ALA A 32 -11.67 7.12 -5.22
N VAL A 33 -11.05 5.96 -4.97
CA VAL A 33 -9.74 5.60 -5.55
C VAL A 33 -9.81 5.42 -7.06
N ILE A 34 -10.79 4.67 -7.56
CA ILE A 34 -10.93 4.42 -9.00
C ILE A 34 -11.23 5.70 -9.77
N GLU A 35 -12.20 6.50 -9.32
CA GLU A 35 -12.56 7.74 -10.01
C GLU A 35 -11.43 8.78 -9.98
N ALA A 36 -10.71 8.89 -8.85
CA ALA A 36 -9.54 9.76 -8.76
C ALA A 36 -8.45 9.37 -9.79
N ALA A 37 -8.16 8.08 -9.90
CA ALA A 37 -7.19 7.57 -10.86
C ALA A 37 -7.63 7.81 -12.32
N GLU A 38 -8.92 7.57 -12.63
CA GLU A 38 -9.48 7.83 -13.97
C GLU A 38 -9.47 9.31 -14.35
N GLU A 39 -9.84 10.20 -13.41
CA GLU A 39 -9.83 11.66 -13.66
C GLU A 39 -8.42 12.19 -13.97
N LEU A 40 -7.40 11.60 -13.33
CA LEU A 40 -6.00 11.96 -13.59
C LEU A 40 -5.35 11.15 -14.71
N ASN A 41 -6.04 10.15 -15.25
CA ASN A 41 -5.50 9.19 -16.22
C ASN A 41 -4.18 8.55 -15.72
N ARG A 42 -4.19 8.07 -14.47
CA ARG A 42 -3.01 7.48 -13.81
C ARG A 42 -3.29 6.07 -13.28
N PRO A 43 -2.28 5.17 -13.33
CA PRO A 43 -2.40 3.85 -12.73
C PRO A 43 -2.54 3.94 -11.21
N VAL A 44 -3.21 2.96 -10.60
CA VAL A 44 -3.42 2.91 -9.15
C VAL A 44 -3.42 1.47 -8.64
N ILE A 45 -3.01 1.29 -7.38
CA ILE A 45 -3.15 0.02 -6.66
C ILE A 45 -4.29 0.16 -5.67
N LEU A 46 -5.33 -0.66 -5.86
CA LEU A 46 -6.48 -0.77 -4.97
C LEU A 46 -6.24 -1.95 -4.03
N ALA A 47 -6.19 -1.72 -2.73
CA ALA A 47 -5.81 -2.73 -1.77
C ALA A 47 -6.86 -3.00 -0.69
N HIS A 48 -6.76 -4.18 -0.08
CA HIS A 48 -7.46 -4.55 1.14
C HIS A 48 -6.44 -5.12 2.12
N ALA A 49 -6.28 -4.50 3.30
CA ALA A 49 -5.39 -5.02 4.33
C ALA A 49 -6.11 -6.09 5.17
N GLU A 50 -5.38 -7.14 5.59
CA GLU A 50 -5.97 -8.19 6.43
C GLU A 50 -6.59 -7.64 7.71
N VAL A 51 -5.97 -6.63 8.34
CA VAL A 51 -6.49 -5.97 9.53
C VAL A 51 -7.87 -5.30 9.31
N HIS A 52 -8.19 -4.92 8.09
CA HIS A 52 -9.48 -4.32 7.76
C HIS A 52 -10.61 -5.34 7.58
N ASN A 53 -10.30 -6.63 7.59
CA ASN A 53 -11.29 -7.70 7.39
C ASN A 53 -12.40 -7.70 8.48
N VAL A 54 -12.09 -7.16 9.66
CA VAL A 54 -13.06 -6.98 10.75
C VAL A 54 -14.15 -5.96 10.42
N TYR A 55 -13.84 -4.97 9.59
CA TYR A 55 -14.81 -3.94 9.18
C TYR A 55 -15.61 -4.37 7.95
N ASN A 56 -14.95 -5.03 7.01
CA ASN A 56 -15.57 -5.52 5.79
C ASN A 56 -14.80 -6.73 5.27
N ASP A 57 -15.41 -7.91 5.38
CA ASP A 57 -14.76 -9.16 4.99
C ASP A 57 -14.38 -9.14 3.50
N VAL A 58 -13.19 -9.65 3.19
CA VAL A 58 -12.62 -9.68 1.83
C VAL A 58 -13.52 -10.39 0.82
N SER A 59 -14.40 -11.31 1.29
CA SER A 59 -15.37 -11.98 0.41
C SER A 59 -16.47 -11.07 -0.13
N TYR A 60 -16.72 -9.94 0.53
CA TYR A 60 -17.65 -8.91 0.05
C TYR A 60 -16.95 -7.85 -0.79
N VAL A 61 -15.86 -7.26 -0.26
CA VAL A 61 -15.20 -6.14 -0.93
C VAL A 61 -14.29 -6.60 -2.08
N GLY A 62 -13.66 -7.75 -1.97
CA GLY A 62 -12.71 -8.25 -2.96
C GLY A 62 -13.32 -8.46 -4.36
N PRO A 63 -14.46 -9.16 -4.51
CA PRO A 63 -15.13 -9.28 -5.81
C PRO A 63 -15.51 -7.93 -6.42
N ALA A 64 -15.89 -6.94 -5.59
CA ALA A 64 -16.20 -5.60 -6.06
C ALA A 64 -14.94 -4.85 -6.54
N MET A 65 -13.82 -5.00 -5.84
CA MET A 65 -12.52 -4.45 -6.26
C MET A 65 -12.09 -5.02 -7.62
N ILE A 66 -12.21 -6.34 -7.81
CA ILE A 66 -11.90 -7.00 -9.09
C ILE A 66 -12.81 -6.50 -10.21
N ALA A 67 -14.11 -6.38 -9.95
CA ALA A 67 -15.05 -5.87 -10.93
C ALA A 67 -14.75 -4.42 -11.32
N ALA A 68 -14.49 -3.56 -10.34
CA ALA A 68 -14.11 -2.16 -10.57
C ALA A 68 -12.81 -2.06 -11.38
N ALA A 69 -11.77 -2.81 -11.01
CA ALA A 69 -10.49 -2.83 -11.72
C ALA A 69 -10.60 -3.31 -13.17
N LYS A 70 -11.43 -4.34 -13.44
CA LYS A 70 -11.69 -4.81 -14.81
C LYS A 70 -12.34 -3.76 -15.68
N ASN A 71 -13.24 -2.95 -15.13
CA ASN A 71 -13.99 -1.92 -15.85
C ASN A 71 -13.28 -0.55 -15.90
N ALA A 72 -12.24 -0.36 -15.08
CA ALA A 72 -11.49 0.89 -15.04
C ALA A 72 -10.82 1.22 -16.39
N LYS A 73 -10.75 2.52 -16.71
CA LYS A 73 -10.13 3.07 -17.93
C LYS A 73 -8.60 3.13 -17.83
N VAL A 74 -8.07 3.03 -16.61
CA VAL A 74 -6.63 3.06 -16.29
C VAL A 74 -6.17 1.70 -15.78
N PRO A 75 -4.85 1.40 -15.77
CA PRO A 75 -4.32 0.21 -15.13
C PRO A 75 -4.61 0.22 -13.61
N VAL A 76 -5.16 -0.88 -13.11
CA VAL A 76 -5.46 -1.07 -11.68
C VAL A 76 -4.95 -2.44 -11.25
N CYS A 77 -4.08 -2.47 -10.24
CA CYS A 77 -3.71 -3.69 -9.55
C CYS A 77 -4.60 -3.86 -8.31
N VAL A 78 -5.10 -5.08 -8.09
CA VAL A 78 -5.85 -5.41 -6.87
C VAL A 78 -4.94 -6.22 -5.95
N HIS A 79 -4.66 -5.67 -4.77
CA HIS A 79 -3.59 -6.12 -3.88
C HIS A 79 -4.13 -6.49 -2.48
N LEU A 80 -3.68 -7.64 -1.95
CA LEU A 80 -3.82 -7.93 -0.53
C LEU A 80 -2.63 -7.29 0.20
N ASP A 81 -2.93 -6.31 1.05
CA ASP A 81 -1.96 -5.57 1.84
C ASP A 81 -1.81 -6.23 3.22
N HIS A 82 -0.58 -6.35 3.72
CA HIS A 82 -0.25 -6.98 5.00
C HIS A 82 -0.99 -8.29 5.26
N GLY A 83 -0.84 -9.26 4.35
CA GLY A 83 -1.33 -10.62 4.56
C GLY A 83 -0.42 -11.34 5.55
N VAL A 84 -0.85 -11.47 6.81
CA VAL A 84 -0.08 -12.14 7.88
C VAL A 84 -0.44 -13.62 8.00
N SER A 85 -1.61 -14.01 7.49
CA SER A 85 -2.07 -15.41 7.51
C SER A 85 -2.08 -16.02 6.11
N GLU A 86 -1.60 -17.24 5.98
CA GLU A 86 -1.70 -18.00 4.74
C GLU A 86 -3.17 -18.16 4.31
N GLU A 87 -4.10 -18.31 5.27
CA GLU A 87 -5.54 -18.41 4.99
C GLU A 87 -6.03 -17.19 4.22
N MET A 88 -5.72 -15.97 4.69
CA MET A 88 -6.14 -14.73 4.02
C MET A 88 -5.51 -14.60 2.63
N ILE A 89 -4.23 -14.95 2.50
CA ILE A 89 -3.55 -14.92 1.21
C ILE A 89 -4.24 -15.87 0.22
N TYR A 90 -4.52 -17.12 0.61
CA TYR A 90 -5.22 -18.06 -0.27
C TYR A 90 -6.68 -17.66 -0.55
N ARG A 91 -7.36 -16.96 0.38
CA ARG A 91 -8.67 -16.36 0.12
C ARG A 91 -8.58 -15.29 -0.97
N ALA A 92 -7.63 -14.36 -0.87
CA ALA A 92 -7.40 -13.32 -1.87
C ALA A 92 -7.07 -13.91 -3.25
N LEU A 93 -6.20 -14.92 -3.33
CA LEU A 93 -5.87 -15.62 -4.57
C LEU A 93 -7.11 -16.24 -5.21
N ARG A 94 -7.97 -16.92 -4.42
CA ARG A 94 -9.21 -17.51 -4.93
C ARG A 94 -10.23 -16.49 -5.42
N ILE A 95 -10.28 -15.31 -4.82
CA ILE A 95 -11.15 -14.20 -5.26
C ILE A 95 -10.65 -13.62 -6.59
N GLY A 96 -9.35 -13.75 -6.90
CA GLY A 96 -8.74 -13.26 -8.13
C GLY A 96 -7.94 -11.98 -7.93
N PHE A 97 -7.43 -11.72 -6.74
CA PHE A 97 -6.45 -10.65 -6.51
C PHE A 97 -5.24 -10.88 -7.42
N THR A 98 -4.71 -9.81 -7.99
CA THR A 98 -3.59 -9.89 -8.93
C THR A 98 -2.24 -9.64 -8.27
N SER A 99 -2.28 -9.32 -6.98
CA SER A 99 -1.10 -9.20 -6.13
C SER A 99 -1.44 -9.52 -4.68
N VAL A 100 -0.49 -10.11 -3.96
CA VAL A 100 -0.60 -10.36 -2.52
C VAL A 100 0.72 -9.98 -1.84
N MET A 101 0.63 -9.51 -0.60
CA MET A 101 1.78 -9.34 0.26
C MET A 101 1.81 -10.47 1.30
N MET A 102 2.97 -11.12 1.46
CA MET A 102 3.28 -11.95 2.63
C MET A 102 4.03 -11.08 3.61
N ASP A 103 3.34 -10.67 4.68
CA ASP A 103 3.97 -9.92 5.76
C ASP A 103 4.37 -10.85 6.91
N ALA A 104 5.60 -11.30 6.86
CA ALA A 104 6.24 -12.06 7.92
C ALA A 104 7.40 -11.28 8.58
N SER A 105 7.43 -9.94 8.43
CA SER A 105 8.48 -9.05 8.94
C SER A 105 8.65 -9.10 10.45
N ALA A 106 7.59 -9.44 11.19
CA ALA A 106 7.62 -9.65 12.64
C ALA A 106 8.32 -10.95 13.06
N LEU A 107 8.52 -11.90 12.14
CA LEU A 107 9.14 -13.20 12.41
C LEU A 107 10.67 -13.13 12.25
N PRO A 108 11.43 -14.11 12.82
CA PRO A 108 12.84 -14.24 12.50
C PRO A 108 13.08 -14.40 10.99
N TYR A 109 14.20 -13.84 10.49
CA TYR A 109 14.56 -13.78 9.07
C TYR A 109 14.33 -15.09 8.30
N GLU A 110 14.82 -16.22 8.84
CA GLU A 110 14.69 -17.55 8.21
C GLU A 110 13.24 -17.99 8.03
N LYS A 111 12.37 -17.63 8.99
CA LYS A 111 10.93 -17.92 8.90
C LYS A 111 10.24 -17.01 7.89
N ASN A 112 10.57 -15.72 7.89
CA ASN A 112 10.08 -14.79 6.89
C ASN A 112 10.46 -15.28 5.48
N LEU A 113 11.73 -15.61 5.27
CA LEU A 113 12.23 -16.11 3.99
C LEU A 113 11.49 -17.39 3.54
N ALA A 114 11.32 -18.36 4.43
CA ALA A 114 10.67 -19.63 4.10
C ALA A 114 9.19 -19.44 3.72
N LEU A 115 8.43 -18.69 4.52
CA LEU A 115 7.02 -18.39 4.25
C LEU A 115 6.84 -17.56 2.97
N THR A 116 7.63 -16.52 2.81
CA THR A 116 7.59 -15.68 1.61
C THR A 116 7.89 -16.48 0.36
N LYS A 117 8.91 -17.36 0.41
CA LYS A 117 9.23 -18.26 -0.72
C LYS A 117 8.06 -19.17 -1.08
N GLN A 118 7.45 -19.80 -0.07
CA GLN A 118 6.30 -20.69 -0.27
C GLN A 118 5.13 -19.96 -0.94
N ILE A 119 4.78 -18.78 -0.45
CA ILE A 119 3.70 -17.96 -1.01
C ILE A 119 4.06 -17.47 -2.41
N THR A 120 5.31 -17.07 -2.64
CA THR A 120 5.76 -16.61 -3.96
C THR A 120 5.60 -17.71 -4.99
N ASP A 121 6.04 -18.93 -4.69
CA ASP A 121 5.92 -20.07 -5.62
C ASP A 121 4.44 -20.36 -5.96
N ALA A 122 3.56 -20.34 -4.95
CA ALA A 122 2.14 -20.58 -5.14
C ALA A 122 1.46 -19.47 -5.95
N ALA A 123 1.73 -18.20 -5.64
CA ALA A 123 1.14 -17.04 -6.32
C ALA A 123 1.64 -16.93 -7.77
N HIS A 124 2.94 -17.10 -8.01
CA HIS A 124 3.52 -17.08 -9.35
C HIS A 124 2.96 -18.19 -10.26
N ALA A 125 2.68 -19.37 -9.72
CA ALA A 125 2.00 -20.44 -10.47
C ALA A 125 0.60 -20.04 -10.95
N MET A 126 -0.01 -19.02 -10.33
CA MET A 126 -1.32 -18.44 -10.70
C MET A 126 -1.20 -17.14 -11.50
N GLY A 127 0.01 -16.67 -11.82
CA GLY A 127 0.25 -15.38 -12.47
C GLY A 127 0.04 -14.15 -11.57
N VAL A 128 0.04 -14.35 -10.25
CA VAL A 128 -0.13 -13.30 -9.24
C VAL A 128 1.21 -12.85 -8.71
N SER A 129 1.44 -11.55 -8.63
CA SER A 129 2.69 -10.98 -8.10
C SER A 129 2.72 -10.99 -6.57
N VAL A 130 3.94 -11.01 -6.01
CA VAL A 130 4.15 -11.03 -4.56
C VAL A 130 5.01 -9.87 -4.09
N GLU A 131 4.54 -9.21 -3.03
CA GLU A 131 5.29 -8.26 -2.20
C GLU A 131 5.68 -8.94 -0.89
N ALA A 132 6.81 -8.54 -0.33
CA ALA A 132 7.22 -8.92 1.02
C ALA A 132 7.86 -7.73 1.74
N GLU A 133 8.12 -7.86 3.04
CA GLU A 133 8.72 -6.81 3.86
C GLU A 133 9.96 -7.30 4.60
N LEU A 134 10.99 -6.46 4.61
CA LEU A 134 12.18 -6.60 5.45
C LEU A 134 12.46 -5.32 6.24
N GLY A 135 12.98 -5.51 7.44
CA GLY A 135 13.03 -4.47 8.45
C GLY A 135 11.71 -4.42 9.21
N ARG A 136 11.58 -3.46 10.12
CA ARG A 136 10.34 -3.29 10.90
C ARG A 136 9.99 -1.81 11.01
N LEU A 137 8.73 -1.50 10.85
CA LEU A 137 8.22 -0.17 11.16
C LEU A 137 8.10 0.03 12.68
N VAL A 138 8.27 1.27 13.15
CA VAL A 138 8.21 1.60 14.60
C VAL A 138 6.80 1.51 15.16
N THR A 139 5.78 1.51 14.30
CA THR A 139 4.38 1.34 14.65
C THR A 139 3.74 0.30 13.74
N GLY A 140 2.93 -0.58 14.33
CA GLY A 140 2.07 -1.50 13.57
C GLY A 140 1.01 -0.78 12.75
N GLU A 141 0.24 -1.51 11.95
CA GLU A 141 -0.84 -0.97 11.11
C GLU A 141 -1.92 -0.25 11.90
N SER A 142 -2.18 -0.63 13.16
CA SER A 142 -3.08 0.07 14.09
C SER A 142 -2.57 1.46 14.50
N GLY A 143 -1.31 1.82 14.17
CA GLY A 143 -0.65 3.04 14.60
C GLY A 143 -0.12 2.99 16.03
N GLU A 144 -0.21 1.85 16.70
CA GLU A 144 0.37 1.63 18.02
C GLU A 144 1.86 1.31 17.92
N ARG A 145 2.65 1.88 18.85
CA ARG A 145 4.09 1.63 18.87
C ARG A 145 4.37 0.18 19.27
N GLU A 146 5.21 -0.50 18.51
CA GLU A 146 5.62 -1.86 18.84
C GLU A 146 6.46 -1.90 20.12
N GLU A 147 6.19 -2.89 20.98
CA GLU A 147 6.96 -3.09 22.23
C GLU A 147 8.43 -3.43 21.91
N GLY A 148 9.33 -2.83 22.68
CA GLY A 148 10.77 -3.10 22.60
C GLY A 148 11.54 -2.32 21.55
N VAL A 149 10.88 -1.51 20.69
CA VAL A 149 11.58 -0.65 19.75
C VAL A 149 12.14 0.57 20.47
N THR A 150 13.46 0.65 20.61
CA THR A 150 14.16 1.77 21.27
C THR A 150 14.63 2.81 20.27
N ARG A 151 15.17 2.38 19.12
CA ARG A 151 15.67 3.25 18.05
C ARG A 151 15.15 2.74 16.71
N ALA A 152 14.63 3.63 15.88
CA ALA A 152 14.10 3.27 14.56
C ALA A 152 15.17 2.67 13.64
N GLU A 153 16.39 3.21 13.73
CA GLU A 153 17.54 2.82 12.90
C GLU A 153 17.98 1.35 13.13
N ASP A 154 17.68 0.77 14.29
CA ASP A 154 18.00 -0.62 14.60
C ASP A 154 17.15 -1.61 13.77
N TYR A 155 16.08 -1.11 13.16
CA TYR A 155 15.11 -1.87 12.38
C TYR A 155 15.11 -1.55 10.88
N TYR A 156 16.01 -0.67 10.41
CA TYR A 156 16.13 -0.37 8.99
C TYR A 156 16.54 -1.59 8.18
N THR A 157 16.03 -1.67 6.97
CA THR A 157 16.35 -2.77 6.05
C THR A 157 17.82 -2.75 5.68
N ARG A 158 18.48 -3.89 5.86
CA ARG A 158 19.90 -4.06 5.53
C ARG A 158 20.05 -4.51 4.08
N PRO A 159 20.87 -3.80 3.27
CA PRO A 159 21.01 -4.09 1.85
C PRO A 159 21.46 -5.52 1.54
N ASP A 160 22.38 -6.09 2.34
CA ASP A 160 22.89 -7.44 2.13
C ASP A 160 21.81 -8.49 2.37
N GLU A 161 21.07 -8.36 3.49
CA GLU A 161 19.94 -9.24 3.79
C GLU A 161 18.84 -9.12 2.73
N ALA A 162 18.53 -7.90 2.27
CA ALA A 162 17.54 -7.68 1.22
C ALA A 162 17.93 -8.35 -0.10
N LYS A 163 19.22 -8.29 -0.47
CA LYS A 163 19.74 -8.96 -1.66
C LYS A 163 19.56 -10.48 -1.59
N GLU A 164 19.95 -11.09 -0.47
CA GLU A 164 19.81 -12.52 -0.26
C GLU A 164 18.34 -12.95 -0.26
N PHE A 165 17.50 -12.19 0.43
CA PHE A 165 16.07 -12.44 0.55
C PHE A 165 15.37 -12.40 -0.82
N VAL A 166 15.58 -11.36 -1.60
CA VAL A 166 14.99 -11.22 -2.95
C VAL A 166 15.47 -12.35 -3.86
N ALA A 167 16.76 -12.68 -3.83
CA ALA A 167 17.30 -13.77 -4.65
C ALA A 167 16.73 -15.14 -4.28
N ALA A 168 16.48 -15.39 -3.00
CA ALA A 168 15.95 -16.66 -2.51
C ALA A 168 14.43 -16.79 -2.69
N THR A 169 13.68 -15.69 -2.47
CA THR A 169 12.20 -15.71 -2.50
C THR A 169 11.63 -15.46 -3.89
N GLY A 170 12.29 -14.64 -4.70
CA GLY A 170 11.81 -14.25 -6.03
C GLY A 170 10.65 -13.27 -6.02
N VAL A 171 10.44 -12.50 -4.96
CA VAL A 171 9.37 -11.49 -4.86
C VAL A 171 9.49 -10.42 -5.94
N ASP A 172 8.35 -9.86 -6.35
CA ASP A 172 8.26 -8.85 -7.41
C ASP A 172 8.48 -7.41 -6.90
N ALA A 173 8.27 -7.18 -5.58
CA ALA A 173 8.51 -5.91 -4.91
C ALA A 173 8.90 -6.15 -3.45
N LEU A 174 9.67 -5.22 -2.86
CA LEU A 174 10.12 -5.31 -1.48
C LEU A 174 9.77 -4.04 -0.71
N ALA A 175 8.96 -4.18 0.33
CA ALA A 175 8.74 -3.13 1.33
C ALA A 175 9.95 -3.05 2.26
N ILE A 176 10.38 -1.81 2.54
CA ILE A 176 11.59 -1.53 3.31
C ILE A 176 11.33 -0.54 4.44
N ALA A 177 12.00 -0.75 5.55
CA ALA A 177 12.03 0.17 6.67
C ALA A 177 13.21 1.14 6.52
N PHE A 178 12.91 2.46 6.51
CA PHE A 178 13.88 3.55 6.41
C PHE A 178 13.45 4.82 7.16
N GLY A 179 12.57 4.66 8.18
CA GLY A 179 12.12 5.73 9.07
C GLY A 179 10.65 6.10 8.98
N THR A 180 9.87 5.46 8.11
CA THR A 180 8.42 5.60 8.07
C THR A 180 7.73 4.81 9.18
N SER A 181 6.47 5.16 9.48
CA SER A 181 5.61 4.46 10.42
C SER A 181 4.14 4.55 10.00
N HIS A 182 3.32 3.59 10.41
CA HIS A 182 1.89 3.62 10.14
C HIS A 182 1.15 4.67 10.98
N GLY A 183 -0.02 5.10 10.49
CA GLY A 183 -0.92 6.01 11.21
C GLY A 183 -0.59 7.49 10.99
N PHE A 184 -0.76 8.29 12.04
CA PHE A 184 -0.54 9.74 11.98
C PHE A 184 0.78 10.11 12.65
N TYR A 185 1.65 10.78 11.92
CA TYR A 185 2.89 11.30 12.49
C TYR A 185 2.62 12.41 13.51
N LYS A 186 3.24 12.31 14.69
CA LYS A 186 3.21 13.36 15.73
C LYS A 186 4.25 14.46 15.44
N ALA A 187 5.26 14.17 14.66
CA ALA A 187 6.31 15.06 14.18
C ALA A 187 6.77 14.57 12.81
N GLU A 188 7.43 15.40 12.03
CA GLU A 188 7.98 15.01 10.73
C GLU A 188 8.93 13.79 10.88
N PRO A 189 8.72 12.70 10.10
CA PRO A 189 9.56 11.52 10.19
C PRO A 189 10.97 11.79 9.69
N LYS A 190 11.96 11.20 10.35
CA LYS A 190 13.34 11.21 9.90
C LYS A 190 13.56 10.03 8.95
N LEU A 191 13.58 10.30 7.66
CA LEU A 191 13.73 9.30 6.61
C LEU A 191 15.20 9.16 6.20
N ASP A 192 15.70 7.93 6.11
CA ASP A 192 17.04 7.63 5.61
C ASP A 192 16.98 7.19 4.14
N PHE A 193 17.07 8.16 3.23
CA PHE A 193 17.05 7.92 1.79
C PHE A 193 18.30 7.19 1.26
N ASP A 194 19.39 7.14 2.03
CA ASP A 194 20.58 6.36 1.66
C ASP A 194 20.32 4.86 1.84
N VAL A 195 19.50 4.47 2.81
CA VAL A 195 18.99 3.09 2.92
C VAL A 195 18.24 2.72 1.65
N VAL A 196 17.31 3.57 1.19
CA VAL A 196 16.52 3.32 -0.03
C VAL A 196 17.44 3.08 -1.23
N LYS A 197 18.42 3.98 -1.48
CA LYS A 197 19.36 3.87 -2.61
C LYS A 197 20.20 2.60 -2.54
N ARG A 198 20.74 2.28 -1.36
CA ARG A 198 21.58 1.08 -1.17
C ARG A 198 20.79 -0.21 -1.35
N VAL A 199 19.57 -0.30 -0.81
CA VAL A 199 18.72 -1.47 -1.01
C VAL A 199 18.30 -1.60 -2.47
N LYS A 200 17.92 -0.51 -3.14
CA LYS A 200 17.61 -0.53 -4.58
C LYS A 200 18.79 -1.04 -5.41
N ALA A 201 19.98 -0.53 -5.12
CA ALA A 201 21.21 -0.97 -5.84
C ALA A 201 21.54 -2.44 -5.58
N ALA A 202 21.28 -2.96 -4.37
CA ALA A 202 21.58 -4.34 -3.99
C ALA A 202 20.59 -5.35 -4.59
N THR A 203 19.30 -5.00 -4.65
CA THR A 203 18.20 -5.91 -5.01
C THR A 203 17.75 -5.79 -6.46
N GLY A 204 17.78 -4.58 -7.02
CA GLY A 204 17.24 -4.27 -8.34
C GLY A 204 15.71 -4.26 -8.45
N VAL A 205 14.97 -4.85 -7.50
CA VAL A 205 13.49 -4.88 -7.53
C VAL A 205 12.88 -3.51 -7.21
N PRO A 206 11.63 -3.23 -7.62
CA PRO A 206 10.87 -2.09 -7.14
C PRO A 206 10.78 -2.08 -5.62
N LEU A 207 11.04 -0.94 -5.00
CA LEU A 207 10.90 -0.78 -3.54
C LEU A 207 9.56 -0.15 -3.17
N VAL A 208 9.06 -0.52 -1.99
CA VAL A 208 7.78 -0.06 -1.47
C VAL A 208 8.00 0.73 -0.17
N MET A 209 7.29 1.86 -0.06
CA MET A 209 7.18 2.67 1.14
C MET A 209 5.86 2.37 1.83
N HIS A 210 5.89 1.72 2.99
CA HIS A 210 4.77 1.66 3.92
C HIS A 210 4.75 2.91 4.80
N GLY A 211 3.60 3.19 5.45
CA GLY A 211 3.46 4.38 6.28
C GLY A 211 3.65 5.71 5.53
N GLY A 212 3.30 5.74 4.25
CA GLY A 212 3.48 6.92 3.41
C GLY A 212 2.58 8.10 3.75
N SER A 213 1.43 7.90 4.44
CA SER A 213 0.52 8.99 4.80
C SER A 213 1.19 10.04 5.69
N GLY A 214 1.22 11.31 5.23
CA GLY A 214 1.76 12.42 6.04
C GLY A 214 3.26 12.68 5.88
N VAL A 215 3.94 12.00 5.00
CA VAL A 215 5.29 12.35 4.56
C VAL A 215 5.22 13.66 3.74
N SER A 216 6.26 14.50 3.82
CA SER A 216 6.33 15.74 3.04
C SER A 216 6.47 15.47 1.54
N ILE A 217 6.08 16.43 0.70
CA ILE A 217 6.21 16.31 -0.77
C ILE A 217 7.66 16.07 -1.16
N GLU A 218 8.58 16.77 -0.52
CA GLU A 218 10.03 16.60 -0.69
C GLU A 218 10.46 15.18 -0.32
N GLY A 219 9.96 14.66 0.81
CA GLY A 219 10.23 13.28 1.24
C GLY A 219 9.76 12.23 0.23
N TYR A 220 8.57 12.41 -0.37
CA TYR A 220 8.13 11.54 -1.45
C TYR A 220 9.05 11.62 -2.67
N ARG A 221 9.41 12.83 -3.09
CA ARG A 221 10.31 13.04 -4.25
C ARG A 221 11.66 12.38 -4.06
N GLU A 222 12.26 12.53 -2.87
CA GLU A 222 13.53 11.89 -2.55
C GLU A 222 13.42 10.35 -2.49
N ALA A 223 12.36 9.83 -1.89
CA ALA A 223 12.11 8.39 -1.86
C ALA A 223 11.95 7.80 -3.28
N ILE A 224 11.17 8.47 -4.13
CA ILE A 224 10.96 8.07 -5.53
C ILE A 224 12.28 8.14 -6.31
N ALA A 225 13.06 9.20 -6.13
CA ALA A 225 14.39 9.31 -6.75
C ALA A 225 15.35 8.21 -6.26
N GLY A 226 15.21 7.76 -5.01
CA GLY A 226 15.97 6.66 -4.42
C GLY A 226 15.59 5.26 -4.91
N GLY A 227 14.40 5.07 -5.49
CA GLY A 227 13.95 3.78 -6.01
C GLY A 227 12.62 3.26 -5.47
N ILE A 228 11.90 4.05 -4.66
CA ILE A 228 10.52 3.72 -4.28
C ILE A 228 9.63 3.80 -5.52
N ARG A 229 8.78 2.77 -5.73
CA ARG A 229 7.86 2.65 -6.85
C ARG A 229 6.42 2.40 -6.44
N LYS A 230 6.17 2.04 -5.19
CA LYS A 230 4.83 1.92 -4.58
C LYS A 230 4.84 2.69 -3.27
N ILE A 231 3.77 3.45 -3.01
CA ILE A 231 3.59 4.20 -1.77
C ILE A 231 2.24 3.85 -1.18
N ASN A 232 2.24 3.25 0.02
CA ASN A 232 1.03 2.95 0.77
C ASN A 232 0.49 4.23 1.43
N TYR A 233 -0.76 4.59 1.09
CA TYR A 233 -1.40 5.81 1.55
C TYR A 233 -2.85 5.54 1.95
N TYR A 234 -3.15 5.58 3.24
CA TYR A 234 -4.49 5.28 3.76
C TYR A 234 -4.98 6.29 4.79
N SER A 235 -4.20 6.56 5.85
CA SER A 235 -4.65 7.28 7.05
C SER A 235 -5.25 8.66 6.73
N TYR A 236 -4.62 9.42 5.84
CA TYR A 236 -5.09 10.76 5.48
C TYR A 236 -6.32 10.72 4.57
N MET A 237 -6.40 9.77 3.64
CA MET A 237 -7.62 9.53 2.86
C MET A 237 -8.80 9.20 3.80
N SER A 238 -8.60 8.26 4.72
CA SER A 238 -9.62 7.88 5.69
C SER A 238 -10.05 9.05 6.58
N LYS A 239 -9.06 9.84 7.04
CA LYS A 239 -9.32 11.05 7.85
C LYS A 239 -10.12 12.10 7.09
N ALA A 240 -9.80 12.34 5.82
CA ALA A 240 -10.56 13.29 4.98
C ALA A 240 -12.05 12.89 4.89
N GLY A 241 -12.32 11.60 4.67
CA GLY A 241 -13.68 11.06 4.69
C GLY A 241 -14.36 11.23 6.04
N TYR A 242 -13.66 10.91 7.13
CA TYR A 242 -14.19 11.08 8.50
C TYR A 242 -14.55 12.54 8.80
N GLU A 243 -13.67 13.49 8.48
CA GLU A 243 -13.90 14.92 8.76
C GLU A 243 -15.08 15.46 7.94
N ALA A 244 -15.23 15.03 6.69
CA ALA A 244 -16.38 15.41 5.86
C ALA A 244 -17.70 14.82 6.38
N ALA A 245 -17.70 13.56 6.79
CA ALA A 245 -18.84 12.91 7.41
C ALA A 245 -19.26 13.62 8.71
N ALA A 246 -18.30 13.90 9.59
CA ALA A 246 -18.54 14.59 10.86
C ALA A 246 -19.12 16.00 10.63
N LYS A 247 -18.61 16.74 9.65
CA LYS A 247 -19.12 18.05 9.26
C LYS A 247 -20.56 17.96 8.76
N THR A 248 -20.87 17.01 7.89
CA THR A 248 -22.21 16.82 7.32
C THR A 248 -23.24 16.51 8.42
N LEU A 249 -22.86 15.65 9.36
CA LEU A 249 -23.68 15.33 10.54
C LEU A 249 -23.91 16.57 11.43
N ALA A 250 -22.87 17.35 11.70
CA ALA A 250 -22.96 18.54 12.53
C ALA A 250 -23.83 19.66 11.91
N GLU A 251 -23.86 19.76 10.60
CA GLU A 251 -24.70 20.72 9.87
C GLU A 251 -26.20 20.40 9.95
N GLY A 252 -26.56 19.15 10.23
CA GLY A 252 -27.96 18.73 10.40
C GLY A 252 -28.87 18.93 9.18
N LYS A 253 -28.29 19.09 7.97
CA LYS A 253 -29.03 19.39 6.75
C LYS A 253 -29.65 18.16 6.09
N SER A 254 -29.23 16.96 6.50
CA SER A 254 -29.76 15.70 6.00
C SER A 254 -30.04 14.73 7.13
N SER A 255 -31.03 13.86 6.91
CA SER A 255 -31.37 12.72 7.78
C SER A 255 -31.07 11.38 7.11
N TYR A 256 -30.41 11.39 5.94
CA TYR A 256 -30.13 10.18 5.17
C TYR A 256 -28.65 9.81 5.26
N LEU A 257 -28.37 8.52 5.49
CA LEU A 257 -27.00 8.00 5.59
C LEU A 257 -26.20 8.24 4.30
N HIS A 258 -26.80 8.03 3.15
CA HIS A 258 -26.10 8.19 1.85
C HIS A 258 -25.58 9.62 1.60
N ASP A 259 -26.14 10.67 2.22
CA ASP A 259 -25.59 12.03 2.09
C ASP A 259 -24.28 12.18 2.88
N VAL A 260 -24.19 11.50 4.03
CA VAL A 260 -22.97 11.46 4.85
C VAL A 260 -21.88 10.66 4.14
N GLU A 261 -22.25 9.49 3.61
CA GLU A 261 -21.34 8.62 2.82
C GLU A 261 -20.85 9.34 1.56
N TYR A 262 -21.75 10.04 0.86
CA TYR A 262 -21.38 10.79 -0.35
C TYR A 262 -20.42 11.95 -0.06
N ALA A 263 -20.60 12.66 1.05
CA ALA A 263 -19.67 13.70 1.48
C ALA A 263 -18.29 13.11 1.83
N ALA A 264 -18.25 11.98 2.52
CA ALA A 264 -17.02 11.26 2.83
C ALA A 264 -16.30 10.78 1.55
N TYR A 265 -17.04 10.18 0.61
CA TYR A 265 -16.52 9.75 -0.68
C TYR A 265 -15.86 10.92 -1.45
N LEU A 266 -16.52 12.07 -1.56
CA LEU A 266 -15.98 13.23 -2.26
C LEU A 266 -14.67 13.71 -1.65
N ALA A 267 -14.60 13.79 -0.32
CA ALA A 267 -13.40 14.21 0.39
C ALA A 267 -12.25 13.20 0.22
N MET A 268 -12.53 11.91 0.31
CA MET A 268 -11.56 10.85 0.05
C MET A 268 -11.03 10.94 -1.39
N LYS A 269 -11.90 11.14 -2.38
CA LYS A 269 -11.51 11.25 -3.79
C LYS A 269 -10.54 12.42 -4.02
N GLU A 270 -10.83 13.59 -3.46
CA GLU A 270 -9.93 14.75 -3.61
C GLU A 270 -8.57 14.53 -2.92
N ASP A 271 -8.53 13.88 -1.75
CA ASP A 271 -7.26 13.55 -1.10
C ASP A 271 -6.44 12.51 -1.89
N VAL A 272 -7.10 11.48 -2.45
CA VAL A 272 -6.48 10.50 -3.35
C VAL A 272 -5.93 11.18 -4.61
N LYS A 273 -6.68 12.10 -5.23
CA LYS A 273 -6.20 12.86 -6.40
C LYS A 273 -4.92 13.63 -6.08
N ARG A 274 -4.89 14.30 -4.93
CA ARG A 274 -3.71 15.02 -4.46
C ARG A 274 -2.52 14.07 -4.32
N ALA A 275 -2.70 12.94 -3.65
CA ALA A 275 -1.65 11.95 -3.45
C ALA A 275 -1.13 11.39 -4.79
N ILE A 276 -2.02 10.95 -5.69
CA ILE A 276 -1.65 10.46 -7.03
C ILE A 276 -0.88 11.53 -7.81
N SER A 277 -1.31 12.80 -7.76
CA SER A 277 -0.62 13.89 -8.45
C SER A 277 0.82 14.06 -7.98
N VAL A 278 1.04 14.02 -6.67
CA VAL A 278 2.39 14.10 -6.09
C VAL A 278 3.25 12.90 -6.50
N PHE A 279 2.73 11.67 -6.37
CA PHE A 279 3.47 10.45 -6.67
C PHE A 279 3.79 10.29 -8.16
N SER A 280 2.98 10.89 -9.01
CA SER A 280 3.15 10.90 -10.48
C SER A 280 3.91 12.12 -11.02
N ASN A 281 4.49 12.96 -10.15
CA ASN A 281 5.17 14.20 -10.53
C ASN A 281 4.30 15.17 -11.36
N LEU A 282 2.99 15.23 -11.09
CA LEU A 282 2.04 16.16 -11.72
C LEU A 282 1.85 17.45 -10.88
N ALA A 283 2.35 17.49 -9.65
CA ALA A 283 2.22 18.58 -8.69
C ALA A 283 3.58 19.06 -8.18
#